data_f706f171f06c98fa4681825bd1ecbda1
#
_entry.id   f706f171f06c98fa4681825bd1ecbda1
#
_cell.length_a   1.000
_cell.length_b   1.000
_cell.length_c   1.000
_cell.angle_alpha   90.00
_cell.angle_beta   90.00
_cell.angle_gamma   90.00
#
_symmetry.space_group_name_H-M   'P 1'
#
loop_
_entity.id
_entity.type
_entity.pdbx_description
1 polymer ?
#
loop_
_entity_poly.entity_id
_entity_poly.type
_entity_poly.pdbx_seq_one_letter_code
_entity_poly.pdbx_strand_id
1 'polypeptide(L)'
;MGWIGPLGRTEVILISPLAPCELVRELDARIDRDLWKIIWPWARVTKPFRGRIEGRRFQVVRTSKLWKPAALPLIDGAIEPRGDGSAIRLDFHGYWSTRLMVGMGIVGGAFVSLLAIQGIFTIGAPDPILLVPVVVTVLYGWLATSRFRREVKRAILLFAPLGQPEAERSRSLVRA
;
A
#
# COMPACT_ATOMS: atom_id res chain seq x y z
N MET A 1 -8.70 -13.12 7.70
CA MET A 1 -8.44 -11.75 7.17
C MET A 1 -7.20 -11.19 7.87
N GLY A 2 -6.06 -11.13 7.17
CA GLY A 2 -4.81 -10.57 7.74
C GLY A 2 -4.91 -9.07 7.98
N TRP A 3 -4.13 -8.56 8.92
CA TRP A 3 -4.07 -7.13 9.25
C TRP A 3 -3.49 -6.33 8.08
N ILE A 4 -4.33 -5.56 7.38
CA ILE A 4 -3.96 -4.73 6.25
C ILE A 4 -3.63 -3.33 6.78
N GLY A 5 -2.34 -3.02 6.86
CA GLY A 5 -1.86 -1.71 7.31
C GLY A 5 -0.45 -1.41 6.78
N PRO A 6 0.06 -0.19 6.98
CA PRO A 6 1.38 0.21 6.46
C PRO A 6 2.54 -0.59 7.06
N LEU A 7 2.34 -1.23 8.21
CA LEU A 7 3.29 -2.14 8.85
C LEU A 7 3.11 -3.60 8.40
N GLY A 8 1.98 -3.93 7.76
CA GLY A 8 1.64 -5.26 7.27
C GLY A 8 2.08 -5.50 5.83
N ARG A 9 1.85 -6.72 5.39
CA ARG A 9 2.06 -7.19 4.02
C ARG A 9 0.74 -7.79 3.54
N THR A 10 0.34 -7.46 2.31
CA THR A 10 -0.90 -7.97 1.73
C THR A 10 -0.59 -8.54 0.37
N GLU A 11 -0.85 -9.82 0.19
CA GLU A 11 -0.68 -10.51 -1.07
C GLU A 11 -2.02 -10.63 -1.80
N VAL A 12 -1.99 -10.36 -3.11
CA VAL A 12 -3.14 -10.52 -4.01
C VAL A 12 -2.67 -11.23 -5.27
N ILE A 13 -3.40 -12.26 -5.69
CA ILE A 13 -3.13 -12.98 -6.92
C ILE A 13 -4.21 -12.61 -7.93
N LEU A 14 -3.79 -12.11 -9.10
CA LEU A 14 -4.66 -11.84 -10.24
C LEU A 14 -4.39 -12.87 -11.33
N ILE A 15 -5.45 -13.36 -11.94
CA ILE A 15 -5.36 -14.31 -13.06
C ILE A 15 -5.68 -13.57 -14.34
N SER A 16 -4.75 -13.62 -15.28
CA SER A 16 -4.84 -13.00 -16.61
C SER A 16 -4.94 -14.06 -17.70
N PRO A 17 -5.76 -13.84 -18.73
CA PRO A 17 -5.77 -14.69 -19.92
C PRO A 17 -4.57 -14.44 -20.84
N LEU A 18 -3.81 -13.36 -20.62
CA LEU A 18 -2.67 -12.98 -21.46
C LEU A 18 -1.47 -13.89 -21.18
N ALA A 19 -0.70 -14.17 -22.22
CA ALA A 19 0.59 -14.85 -22.09
C ALA A 19 1.58 -13.96 -21.28
N PRO A 20 2.56 -14.55 -20.57
CA PRO A 20 3.46 -13.77 -19.72
C PRO A 20 4.21 -12.65 -20.44
N CYS A 21 4.60 -12.86 -21.71
CA CYS A 21 5.31 -11.86 -22.51
C CYS A 21 4.41 -10.68 -22.90
N GLU A 22 3.16 -10.94 -23.22
CA GLU A 22 2.17 -9.90 -23.55
C GLU A 22 1.83 -9.09 -22.31
N LEU A 23 1.65 -9.79 -21.18
CA LEU A 23 1.36 -9.15 -19.90
C LEU A 23 2.49 -8.23 -19.45
N VAL A 24 3.76 -8.64 -19.62
CA VAL A 24 4.93 -7.78 -19.34
C VAL A 24 4.90 -6.54 -20.22
N ARG A 25 4.59 -6.68 -21.52
CA ARG A 25 4.51 -5.55 -22.45
C ARG A 25 3.40 -4.56 -22.07
N GLU A 26 2.22 -5.08 -21.77
CA GLU A 26 1.07 -4.26 -21.31
C GLU A 26 1.37 -3.54 -19.98
N LEU A 27 2.04 -4.21 -19.07
CA LEU A 27 2.44 -3.62 -17.80
C LEU A 27 3.49 -2.52 -18.01
N ASP A 28 4.49 -2.76 -18.89
CA ASP A 28 5.53 -1.79 -19.20
C ASP A 28 4.96 -0.51 -19.86
N ALA A 29 3.95 -0.65 -20.70
CA ALA A 29 3.25 0.50 -21.25
C ALA A 29 2.62 1.41 -20.17
N ARG A 30 2.27 0.86 -19.01
CA ARG A 30 1.63 1.56 -17.88
C ARG A 30 2.60 2.07 -16.80
N ILE A 31 3.88 1.68 -16.88
CA ILE A 31 4.91 2.08 -15.93
C ILE A 31 5.75 3.22 -16.50
N ASP A 32 5.91 4.28 -15.72
CA ASP A 32 6.87 5.35 -15.98
C ASP A 32 8.21 4.95 -15.34
N ARG A 33 9.23 4.71 -16.18
CA ARG A 33 10.57 4.33 -15.74
C ARG A 33 11.42 5.52 -15.29
N ASP A 34 10.93 6.72 -15.49
CA ASP A 34 11.68 7.95 -15.22
C ASP A 34 11.64 8.29 -13.72
N LEU A 35 12.61 7.77 -12.99
CA LEU A 35 12.73 7.96 -11.54
C LEU A 35 13.03 9.41 -11.15
N TRP A 36 13.63 10.21 -12.04
CA TRP A 36 13.97 11.61 -11.79
C TRP A 36 12.74 12.49 -11.61
N LYS A 37 11.63 12.15 -12.25
CA LYS A 37 10.36 12.85 -12.06
C LYS A 37 9.78 12.73 -10.64
N ILE A 38 10.37 11.89 -9.78
CA ILE A 38 9.96 11.78 -8.38
C ILE A 38 10.34 13.03 -7.60
N ILE A 39 11.46 13.68 -7.97
CA ILE A 39 12.04 14.82 -7.24
C ILE A 39 11.31 16.13 -7.60
N TRP A 40 10.68 16.20 -8.77
CA TRP A 40 10.01 17.41 -9.24
C TRP A 40 8.49 17.32 -9.06
N PRO A 41 7.90 18.06 -8.11
CA PRO A 41 6.46 17.96 -7.80
C PRO A 41 5.53 18.40 -8.93
N TRP A 42 6.02 19.19 -9.90
CA TRP A 42 5.30 19.66 -11.09
C TRP A 42 5.51 18.81 -12.34
N ALA A 43 6.29 17.74 -12.28
CA ALA A 43 6.43 16.85 -13.41
C ALA A 43 5.06 16.21 -13.76
N ARG A 44 4.63 16.39 -15.03
CA ARG A 44 3.38 15.77 -15.49
C ARG A 44 3.51 14.25 -15.45
N VAL A 45 2.71 13.65 -14.61
CA VAL A 45 2.60 12.21 -14.51
C VAL A 45 1.56 11.74 -15.50
N THR A 46 1.99 11.01 -16.52
CA THR A 46 1.13 10.49 -17.60
C THR A 46 0.70 9.05 -17.37
N LYS A 47 1.50 8.27 -16.63
CA LYS A 47 1.25 6.85 -16.41
C LYS A 47 0.78 6.55 -14.98
N PRO A 48 -0.07 5.53 -14.78
CA PRO A 48 -0.66 5.21 -13.47
C PRO A 48 0.35 4.68 -12.45
N PHE A 49 1.43 4.07 -12.93
CA PHE A 49 2.48 3.50 -12.09
C PHE A 49 3.83 4.09 -12.42
N ARG A 50 4.71 4.08 -11.42
CA ARG A 50 6.12 4.42 -11.55
C ARG A 50 6.95 3.33 -10.92
N GLY A 51 8.04 2.94 -11.59
CA GLY A 51 8.90 1.89 -11.09
C GLY A 51 9.73 1.23 -12.17
N ARG A 52 10.11 -0.02 -11.93
CA ARG A 52 10.91 -0.80 -12.88
C ARG A 52 10.35 -2.20 -13.07
N ILE A 53 10.66 -2.75 -14.23
CA ILE A 53 10.40 -4.16 -14.57
C ILE A 53 11.75 -4.80 -14.89
N GLU A 54 11.98 -5.97 -14.27
CA GLU A 54 13.15 -6.80 -14.49
C GLU A 54 12.69 -8.22 -14.88
N GLY A 55 12.61 -8.48 -16.16
CA GLY A 55 12.07 -9.73 -16.68
C GLY A 55 10.59 -9.93 -16.31
N ARG A 56 10.32 -10.91 -15.46
CA ARG A 56 8.96 -11.21 -14.95
C ARG A 56 8.67 -10.64 -13.56
N ARG A 57 9.61 -9.93 -12.97
CA ARG A 57 9.42 -9.22 -11.69
C ARG A 57 9.32 -7.73 -11.93
N PHE A 58 8.54 -7.08 -11.13
CA PHE A 58 8.41 -5.64 -11.19
C PHE A 58 8.23 -5.05 -9.79
N GLN A 59 8.70 -3.84 -9.65
CA GLN A 59 8.51 -3.05 -8.44
C GLN A 59 7.97 -1.69 -8.83
N VAL A 60 6.77 -1.39 -8.35
CA VAL A 60 6.07 -0.18 -8.74
C VAL A 60 5.39 0.50 -7.57
N VAL A 61 5.22 1.79 -7.70
CA VAL A 61 4.43 2.63 -6.80
C VAL A 61 3.35 3.31 -7.65
N ARG A 62 2.15 3.41 -7.13
CA ARG A 62 1.10 4.17 -7.79
C ARG A 62 1.47 5.65 -7.86
N THR A 63 1.30 6.26 -9.02
CA THR A 63 1.47 7.71 -9.16
C THR A 63 0.27 8.43 -8.56
N SER A 64 0.53 9.42 -7.68
CA SER A 64 -0.50 10.27 -7.09
C SER A 64 -0.25 11.71 -7.48
N LYS A 65 -1.31 12.43 -7.86
CA LYS A 65 -1.25 13.87 -8.12
C LYS A 65 -0.98 14.69 -6.84
N LEU A 66 -1.29 14.14 -5.69
CA LEU A 66 -1.03 14.73 -4.39
C LEU A 66 0.33 14.23 -3.89
N TRP A 67 1.24 15.17 -3.72
CA TRP A 67 2.60 14.95 -3.21
C TRP A 67 2.59 14.40 -1.78
N LYS A 68 2.31 13.10 -1.62
CA LYS A 68 2.41 12.41 -0.33
C LYS A 68 2.91 10.97 -0.55
N PRO A 69 4.21 10.79 -0.88
CA PRO A 69 4.77 9.45 -1.10
C PRO A 69 4.69 8.55 0.14
N ALA A 70 4.63 9.14 1.33
CA ALA A 70 4.64 8.41 2.60
C ALA A 70 3.45 7.48 2.85
N ALA A 71 2.34 7.63 2.13
CA ALA A 71 1.14 6.81 2.32
C ALA A 71 0.89 5.83 1.17
N LEU A 72 1.74 5.83 0.14
CA LEU A 72 1.56 4.96 -1.02
C LEU A 72 2.17 3.59 -0.75
N PRO A 73 1.45 2.50 -1.08
CA PRO A 73 2.02 1.17 -1.00
C PRO A 73 3.08 0.97 -2.07
N LEU A 74 4.19 0.35 -1.71
CA LEU A 74 5.11 -0.25 -2.64
C LEU A 74 4.51 -1.59 -3.07
N ILE A 75 4.55 -1.86 -4.35
CA ILE A 75 3.96 -3.04 -4.96
C ILE A 75 5.10 -3.83 -5.59
N ASP A 76 5.45 -4.94 -4.99
CA ASP A 76 6.33 -5.93 -5.60
C ASP A 76 5.47 -6.94 -6.34
N GLY A 77 5.77 -7.18 -7.60
CA GLY A 77 5.01 -8.09 -8.41
C GLY A 77 5.86 -9.14 -9.11
N ALA A 78 5.27 -10.31 -9.30
CA ALA A 78 5.84 -11.38 -10.12
C ALA A 78 4.79 -11.91 -11.10
N ILE A 79 5.20 -12.18 -12.32
CA ILE A 79 4.38 -12.77 -13.38
C ILE A 79 4.79 -14.22 -13.54
N GLU A 80 3.87 -15.12 -13.25
CA GLU A 80 4.08 -16.57 -13.35
C GLU A 80 3.22 -17.15 -14.47
N PRO A 81 3.72 -18.07 -15.29
CA PRO A 81 2.90 -18.77 -16.28
C PRO A 81 1.91 -19.67 -15.52
N ARG A 82 0.64 -19.70 -15.98
CA ARG A 82 -0.41 -20.52 -15.38
C ARG A 82 -1.39 -21.02 -16.44
N GLY A 83 -1.24 -22.28 -16.84
CA GLY A 83 -2.04 -22.87 -17.94
C GLY A 83 -1.84 -22.07 -19.23
N ASP A 84 -2.93 -21.70 -19.87
CA ASP A 84 -2.93 -20.92 -21.13
C ASP A 84 -2.75 -19.40 -20.91
N GLY A 85 -2.58 -18.95 -19.67
CA GLY A 85 -2.44 -17.54 -19.32
C GLY A 85 -1.33 -17.28 -18.32
N SER A 86 -1.55 -16.29 -17.45
CA SER A 86 -0.59 -15.85 -16.43
C SER A 86 -1.26 -15.59 -15.09
N ALA A 87 -0.49 -15.75 -14.01
CA ALA A 87 -0.82 -15.25 -12.69
C ALA A 87 0.08 -14.07 -12.35
N ILE A 88 -0.50 -12.97 -11.87
CA ILE A 88 0.22 -11.82 -11.34
C ILE A 88 0.12 -11.90 -9.82
N ARG A 89 1.24 -12.16 -9.17
CA ARG A 89 1.34 -12.07 -7.71
C ARG A 89 1.72 -10.66 -7.35
N LEU A 90 0.88 -9.97 -6.60
CA LEU A 90 1.07 -8.60 -6.12
C LEU A 90 1.25 -8.62 -4.61
N ASP A 91 2.33 -8.04 -4.15
CA ASP A 91 2.68 -7.92 -2.75
C ASP A 91 2.73 -6.45 -2.35
N PHE A 92 1.74 -6.02 -1.59
CA PHE A 92 1.61 -4.65 -1.13
C PHE A 92 2.24 -4.50 0.24
N HIS A 93 3.21 -3.60 0.35
CA HIS A 93 3.80 -3.25 1.65
C HIS A 93 4.10 -1.76 1.75
N GLY A 94 4.22 -1.26 2.98
CA GLY A 94 4.60 0.12 3.22
C GLY A 94 6.08 0.34 2.89
N TYR A 95 6.38 1.50 2.34
CA TYR A 95 7.78 1.95 2.17
C TYR A 95 8.49 1.89 3.52
N TRP A 96 9.78 1.56 3.54
CA TRP A 96 10.53 1.46 4.80
C TRP A 96 10.47 2.75 5.61
N SER A 97 10.57 3.92 4.95
CA SER A 97 10.43 5.23 5.58
C SER A 97 9.04 5.45 6.18
N THR A 98 7.97 4.99 5.50
CA THR A 98 6.61 5.05 6.02
C THR A 98 6.46 4.16 7.25
N ARG A 99 7.03 2.94 7.20
CA ARG A 99 7.04 2.02 8.34
C ARG A 99 7.75 2.62 9.54
N LEU A 100 8.91 3.24 9.30
CA LEU A 100 9.69 3.93 10.33
C LEU A 100 8.90 5.09 10.93
N MET A 101 8.35 5.97 10.08
CA MET A 101 7.56 7.13 10.56
C MET A 101 6.31 6.72 11.35
N VAL A 102 5.57 5.71 10.86
CA VAL A 102 4.40 5.20 11.57
C VAL A 102 4.80 4.51 12.86
N GLY A 103 5.87 3.70 12.84
CA GLY A 103 6.42 3.04 14.02
C GLY A 103 6.89 4.06 15.07
N MET A 104 7.68 5.05 14.69
CA MET A 104 8.12 6.13 15.59
C MET A 104 6.94 6.93 16.14
N GLY A 105 5.93 7.22 15.31
CA GLY A 105 4.71 7.91 15.75
C GLY A 105 3.94 7.11 16.81
N ILE A 106 3.83 5.80 16.63
CA ILE A 106 3.16 4.92 17.61
C ILE A 106 3.99 4.80 18.89
N VAL A 107 5.28 4.54 18.77
CA VAL A 107 6.17 4.39 19.97
C VAL A 107 6.28 5.71 20.73
N GLY A 108 6.50 6.82 20.04
CA GLY A 108 6.56 8.14 20.68
C GLY A 108 5.23 8.54 21.33
N GLY A 109 4.12 8.29 20.63
CA GLY A 109 2.80 8.54 21.17
C GLY A 109 2.46 7.66 22.38
N ALA A 110 2.83 6.38 22.36
CA ALA A 110 2.69 5.47 23.49
C ALA A 110 3.53 5.94 24.71
N PHE A 111 4.78 6.37 24.46
CA PHE A 111 5.65 6.89 25.51
C PHE A 111 5.06 8.16 26.16
N VAL A 112 4.62 9.14 25.37
CA VAL A 112 3.96 10.35 25.88
C VAL A 112 2.67 10.00 26.63
N SER A 113 1.91 9.02 26.14
CA SER A 113 0.70 8.54 26.81
C SER A 113 0.98 7.93 28.17
N LEU A 114 2.07 7.14 28.29
CA LEU A 114 2.50 6.58 29.59
C LEU A 114 2.89 7.68 30.58
N LEU A 115 3.64 8.69 30.14
CA LEU A 115 4.01 9.82 30.99
C LEU A 115 2.76 10.61 31.44
N ALA A 116 1.79 10.79 30.56
CA ALA A 116 0.53 11.44 30.90
C ALA A 116 -0.27 10.66 31.94
N ILE A 117 -0.33 9.33 31.80
CA ILE A 117 -0.98 8.44 32.79
C ILE A 117 -0.28 8.52 34.16
N GLN A 118 1.06 8.47 34.18
CA GLN A 118 1.82 8.65 35.43
C GLN A 118 1.53 10.01 36.07
N GLY A 119 1.44 11.08 35.27
CA GLY A 119 1.08 12.41 35.77
C GLY A 119 -0.29 12.44 36.48
N ILE A 120 -1.29 11.74 35.91
CA ILE A 120 -2.60 11.60 36.53
C ILE A 120 -2.53 10.95 37.92
N PHE A 121 -1.74 9.88 38.08
CA PHE A 121 -1.57 9.17 39.35
C PHE A 121 -0.80 9.99 40.38
N THR A 122 0.14 10.85 39.97
CA THR A 122 0.96 11.65 40.88
C THR A 122 0.29 12.96 41.35
N ILE A 123 -0.51 13.57 40.47
CA ILE A 123 -1.13 14.89 40.72
C ILE A 123 -2.52 14.74 41.32
N GLY A 124 -3.15 13.55 41.20
CA GLY A 124 -4.46 13.25 41.78
C GLY A 124 -5.65 13.96 41.12
N ALA A 125 -5.42 14.79 40.12
CA ALA A 125 -6.47 15.45 39.35
C ALA A 125 -6.50 14.92 37.92
N PRO A 126 -7.60 14.34 37.44
CA PRO A 126 -7.73 13.89 36.05
C PRO A 126 -7.90 15.11 35.14
N ASP A 127 -6.80 15.70 34.69
CA ASP A 127 -6.85 16.74 33.67
C ASP A 127 -7.10 16.06 32.31
N PRO A 128 -8.25 16.35 31.64
CA PRO A 128 -8.59 15.76 30.34
C PRO A 128 -7.55 16.06 29.25
N ILE A 129 -6.74 17.10 29.40
CA ILE A 129 -5.63 17.43 28.50
C ILE A 129 -4.61 16.29 28.41
N LEU A 130 -4.41 15.53 29.49
CA LEU A 130 -3.48 14.41 29.54
C LEU A 130 -3.92 13.21 28.67
N LEU A 131 -5.19 13.14 28.26
CA LEU A 131 -5.70 12.11 27.36
C LEU A 131 -5.48 12.46 25.87
N VAL A 132 -5.20 13.72 25.56
CA VAL A 132 -5.00 14.17 24.17
C VAL A 132 -3.94 13.36 23.42
N PRO A 133 -2.75 13.06 23.98
CA PRO A 133 -1.74 12.25 23.29
C PRO A 133 -2.22 10.85 22.95
N VAL A 134 -3.02 10.23 23.83
CA VAL A 134 -3.60 8.89 23.60
C VAL A 134 -4.53 8.94 22.38
N VAL A 135 -5.46 9.88 22.38
CA VAL A 135 -6.44 10.07 21.29
C VAL A 135 -5.73 10.36 19.98
N VAL A 136 -4.74 11.24 19.98
CA VAL A 136 -3.96 11.59 18.79
C VAL A 136 -3.22 10.37 18.23
N THR A 137 -2.61 9.55 19.09
CA THR A 137 -1.88 8.35 18.69
C THR A 137 -2.81 7.32 18.04
N VAL A 138 -3.96 7.05 18.64
CA VAL A 138 -4.97 6.13 18.11
C VAL A 138 -5.51 6.65 16.77
N LEU A 139 -5.85 7.93 16.70
CA LEU A 139 -6.36 8.56 15.48
C LEU A 139 -5.34 8.53 14.36
N TYR A 140 -4.07 8.79 14.65
CA TYR A 140 -2.97 8.72 13.69
C TYR A 140 -2.82 7.31 13.12
N GLY A 141 -2.77 6.28 13.97
CA GLY A 141 -2.69 4.88 13.55
C GLY A 141 -3.88 4.45 12.69
N TRP A 142 -5.09 4.86 13.07
CA TRP A 142 -6.31 4.60 12.31
C TRP A 142 -6.31 5.30 10.95
N LEU A 143 -5.91 6.57 10.88
CA LEU A 143 -5.81 7.33 9.63
C LEU A 143 -4.76 6.74 8.69
N ALA A 144 -3.59 6.38 9.21
CA ALA A 144 -2.52 5.77 8.41
C ALA A 144 -3.00 4.44 7.80
N THR A 145 -3.63 3.58 8.60
CA THR A 145 -4.14 2.28 8.17
C THR A 145 -5.28 2.43 7.15
N SER A 146 -6.23 3.32 7.40
CA SER A 146 -7.38 3.53 6.51
C SER A 146 -6.96 4.10 5.16
N ARG A 147 -6.01 5.04 5.13
CA ARG A 147 -5.43 5.57 3.89
C ARG A 147 -4.70 4.48 3.10
N PHE A 148 -3.85 3.70 3.78
CA PHE A 148 -3.13 2.59 3.14
C PHE A 148 -4.10 1.60 2.48
N ARG A 149 -5.15 1.17 3.20
CA ARG A 149 -6.19 0.27 2.66
C ARG A 149 -6.89 0.85 1.42
N ARG A 150 -7.20 2.14 1.43
CA ARG A 150 -7.82 2.81 0.26
C ARG A 150 -6.88 2.82 -0.94
N GLU A 151 -5.58 3.07 -0.72
CA GLU A 151 -4.60 3.09 -1.79
C GLU A 151 -4.33 1.69 -2.36
N VAL A 152 -4.30 0.65 -1.52
CA VAL A 152 -4.22 -0.75 -1.98
C VAL A 152 -5.43 -1.10 -2.86
N LYS A 153 -6.66 -0.78 -2.43
CA LYS A 153 -7.87 -1.01 -3.24
C LYS A 153 -7.80 -0.28 -4.59
N ARG A 154 -7.37 0.97 -4.60
CA ARG A 154 -7.21 1.75 -5.84
C ARG A 154 -6.14 1.17 -6.76
N ALA A 155 -5.03 0.67 -6.21
CA ALA A 155 -4.01 0.01 -6.98
C ALA A 155 -4.54 -1.28 -7.62
N ILE A 156 -5.26 -2.12 -6.88
CA ILE A 156 -5.88 -3.34 -7.41
C ILE A 156 -6.83 -3.01 -8.57
N LEU A 157 -7.65 -1.96 -8.45
CA LEU A 157 -8.53 -1.53 -9.55
C LEU A 157 -7.77 -1.10 -10.81
N LEU A 158 -6.56 -0.55 -10.69
CA LEU A 158 -5.72 -0.22 -11.83
C LEU A 158 -5.10 -1.45 -12.50
N PHE A 159 -4.95 -2.55 -11.77
CA PHE A 159 -4.54 -3.85 -12.31
C PHE A 159 -5.71 -4.66 -12.86
N ALA A 160 -6.96 -4.34 -12.52
CA ALA A 160 -8.15 -5.10 -12.96
C ALA A 160 -8.23 -5.31 -14.49
N PRO A 161 -7.85 -4.36 -15.36
CA PRO A 161 -7.81 -4.61 -16.80
C PRO A 161 -6.78 -5.65 -17.25
N LEU A 162 -5.79 -5.97 -16.40
CA LEU A 162 -4.75 -6.96 -16.69
C LEU A 162 -5.09 -8.36 -16.19
N GLY A 163 -6.00 -8.47 -15.23
CA GLY A 163 -6.43 -9.75 -14.68
C GLY A 163 -7.46 -9.62 -13.57
N GLN A 164 -8.20 -10.69 -13.34
CA GLN A 164 -9.22 -10.75 -12.29
C GLN A 164 -8.66 -11.38 -11.02
N PRO A 165 -9.10 -10.94 -9.81
CA PRO A 165 -8.74 -11.59 -8.57
C PRO A 165 -9.17 -13.06 -8.56
N GLU A 166 -8.28 -13.94 -8.13
CA GLU A 166 -8.54 -15.40 -8.10
C GLU A 166 -9.81 -15.75 -7.31
N ALA A 167 -10.08 -15.02 -6.22
CA ALA A 167 -11.27 -15.20 -5.40
C ALA A 167 -12.59 -14.87 -6.14
N GLU A 168 -12.58 -13.96 -7.09
CA GLU A 168 -13.77 -13.62 -7.91
C GLU A 168 -13.98 -14.63 -9.03
N ARG A 169 -12.90 -15.10 -9.65
CA ARG A 169 -12.94 -16.12 -10.70
C ARG A 169 -13.52 -17.44 -10.16
N SER A 170 -13.12 -17.86 -8.96
CA SER A 170 -13.67 -19.06 -8.32
C SER A 170 -15.18 -18.96 -8.08
N ARG A 171 -15.69 -17.77 -7.73
CA ARG A 171 -17.14 -17.54 -7.54
C ARG A 171 -17.92 -17.53 -8.86
N SER A 172 -17.35 -17.06 -9.96
CA SER A 172 -18.00 -17.05 -11.26
C SER A 172 -18.13 -18.46 -11.85
N LEU A 173 -17.11 -19.33 -11.64
CA LEU A 173 -17.15 -20.72 -12.08
C LEU A 173 -18.15 -21.60 -11.30
N VAL A 174 -18.48 -21.26 -10.06
CA VAL A 174 -19.49 -21.97 -9.24
C VAL A 174 -20.92 -21.57 -9.64
N ARG A 175 -21.11 -20.44 -10.34
CA ARG A 175 -22.42 -19.96 -10.77
C ARG A 175 -22.79 -20.30 -12.23
N ALA A 176 -21.86 -20.86 -12.98
CA ALA A 176 -22.07 -21.37 -14.35
C ALA A 176 -22.30 -22.87 -14.34
#